data_e86f9f5dfb9c650c604b5c3c5301bd74
#
_entry.id   e86f9f5dfb9c650c604b5c3c5301bd74
#
_cell.length_a   1.000
_cell.length_b   1.000
_cell.length_c   1.000
_cell.angle_alpha   90.00
_cell.angle_beta   90.00
_cell.angle_gamma   90.00
#
_symmetry.space_group_name_H-M   'P 1'
#
loop_
_entity.id
_entity.type
_entity.pdbx_description
1 polymer ?
#
loop_
_entity_poly.entity_id
_entity_poly.type
_entity_poly.pdbx_seq_one_letter_code
_entity_poly.pdbx_strand_id
1 'polypeptide(L)'
;MWSEPRSITILYHTHLKFIKKGCVFIMQKRQLPNGKWQFTEGYKDKDGKYRRITVIKPNKTRASEKEAYEELQQKIREKLEDKVELKTIGFYKNEFLEIKKNTVSINTLASYKSILKLLDDGINISDITKLEYEKKLNQYRETYSPQHIKLIKNIFNIFFKFIKSYYVPTFDINLEFTLSKEDKFEEKQKIKYIETNKIQEVLESITHPITKDFVTVQLLTGLRAGELLAVTSKDIDIKNKTLSVNKTKHASGIFTSPKTLSSIRTIEINDRTLEILMRYTSASETIFNTTVQTLNHNLKNVKLSTHMFRHTHVALLVEAGVPIKVISERLGHSKIDTTLDIYTHVTENMKLDLRTKLNNLCADFTHK
;
A
#
# COMPACT_ATOMS: atom_id res chain seq x y z
N MET A 1 21.94 -19.66 -22.98
CA MET A 1 21.65 -19.04 -24.29
C MET A 1 20.46 -19.78 -24.89
N TRP A 2 19.24 -19.37 -24.54
CA TRP A 2 17.97 -19.83 -25.11
C TRP A 2 17.09 -18.62 -25.31
N SER A 3 16.89 -18.26 -26.58
CA SER A 3 16.16 -17.11 -27.05
C SER A 3 14.65 -17.37 -27.00
N GLU A 4 13.88 -16.45 -26.44
CA GLU A 4 12.42 -16.41 -26.57
C GLU A 4 11.99 -16.15 -28.01
N PRO A 5 10.96 -16.83 -28.52
CA PRO A 5 10.39 -16.46 -29.81
C PRO A 5 9.34 -15.37 -29.67
N ARG A 6 9.57 -14.27 -30.37
CA ARG A 6 8.67 -13.13 -30.55
C ARG A 6 7.34 -13.57 -31.17
N SER A 7 6.22 -13.11 -30.60
CA SER A 7 4.89 -13.22 -31.20
C SER A 7 4.79 -12.31 -32.43
N ILE A 8 4.63 -12.91 -33.59
CA ILE A 8 4.35 -12.21 -34.85
C ILE A 8 2.82 -12.20 -35.03
N THR A 9 2.21 -11.03 -34.94
CA THR A 9 0.83 -10.81 -35.38
C THR A 9 0.83 -10.52 -36.85
N ILE A 10 0.31 -11.44 -37.67
CA ILE A 10 0.06 -11.21 -39.09
C ILE A 10 -1.42 -11.06 -39.31
N LEU A 11 -1.82 -9.82 -39.64
CA LEU A 11 -3.17 -9.48 -40.09
C LEU A 11 -3.30 -9.80 -41.59
N TYR A 12 -4.06 -10.85 -41.92
CA TYR A 12 -4.56 -11.06 -43.27
C TYR A 12 -6.10 -11.06 -43.23
N HIS A 13 -6.67 -10.16 -43.98
CA HIS A 13 -8.09 -10.15 -44.31
C HIS A 13 -8.48 -11.47 -44.97
N THR A 14 -9.42 -12.20 -44.36
CA THR A 14 -10.34 -13.25 -44.78
C THR A 14 -10.39 -14.52 -43.96
N HIS A 15 -9.44 -14.81 -43.04
CA HIS A 15 -9.58 -15.96 -42.12
C HIS A 15 -9.04 -15.61 -40.74
N LEU A 16 -9.93 -15.48 -39.74
CA LEU A 16 -9.54 -15.37 -38.33
C LEU A 16 -8.88 -16.68 -37.89
N LYS A 17 -7.54 -16.73 -37.89
CA LYS A 17 -6.75 -17.80 -37.27
C LYS A 17 -6.27 -17.33 -35.90
N PHE A 18 -6.77 -17.95 -34.83
CA PHE A 18 -6.18 -17.79 -33.51
C PHE A 18 -5.13 -18.88 -33.29
N ILE A 19 -3.86 -18.50 -33.10
CA ILE A 19 -2.77 -19.42 -32.77
C ILE A 19 -2.58 -19.38 -31.24
N LYS A 20 -2.95 -20.43 -30.54
CA LYS A 20 -2.48 -20.74 -29.18
C LYS A 20 -1.63 -22.00 -29.25
N LYS A 21 -0.31 -21.87 -29.06
CA LYS A 21 0.67 -22.96 -28.93
C LYS A 21 0.38 -24.21 -29.77
N GLY A 22 0.72 -24.15 -31.05
CA GLY A 22 1.02 -25.35 -31.83
C GLY A 22 -0.14 -26.14 -32.47
N CYS A 23 -1.42 -25.76 -32.29
CA CYS A 23 -2.54 -26.40 -32.97
C CYS A 23 -3.44 -25.37 -33.63
N VAL A 24 -3.49 -25.39 -34.95
CA VAL A 24 -4.46 -24.63 -35.75
C VAL A 24 -5.77 -25.42 -35.76
N PHE A 25 -6.76 -25.00 -35.00
CA PHE A 25 -8.11 -25.58 -35.11
C PHE A 25 -8.87 -24.85 -36.20
N ILE A 26 -9.21 -25.55 -37.26
CA ILE A 26 -10.02 -25.02 -38.37
C ILE A 26 -11.43 -25.52 -38.21
N MET A 27 -12.39 -24.58 -38.11
CA MET A 27 -13.82 -24.86 -38.05
C MET A 27 -14.20 -25.64 -39.36
N GLN A 28 -14.65 -26.89 -39.20
CA GLN A 28 -15.10 -27.73 -40.28
C GLN A 28 -16.55 -27.36 -40.66
N LYS A 29 -16.84 -27.38 -41.95
CA LYS A 29 -18.14 -27.01 -42.52
C LYS A 29 -18.65 -28.15 -43.40
N ARG A 30 -19.88 -28.58 -43.15
CA ARG A 30 -20.52 -29.65 -43.93
C ARG A 30 -21.98 -29.28 -44.20
N GLN A 31 -22.45 -29.47 -45.44
CA GLN A 31 -23.85 -29.36 -45.76
C GLN A 31 -24.60 -30.64 -45.36
N LEU A 32 -25.74 -30.50 -44.69
CA LEU A 32 -26.60 -31.61 -44.30
C LEU A 32 -27.60 -31.91 -45.41
N PRO A 33 -28.18 -33.12 -45.47
CA PRO A 33 -29.17 -33.49 -46.50
C PRO A 33 -30.42 -32.59 -46.53
N ASN A 34 -30.75 -31.94 -45.41
CA ASN A 34 -31.85 -30.97 -45.31
C ASN A 34 -31.50 -29.56 -45.75
N GLY A 35 -30.38 -29.35 -46.45
CA GLY A 35 -29.91 -28.07 -46.95
C GLY A 35 -29.24 -27.16 -45.90
N LYS A 36 -29.32 -27.45 -44.62
CA LYS A 36 -28.66 -26.69 -43.55
C LYS A 36 -27.18 -26.93 -43.51
N TRP A 37 -26.43 -26.05 -42.89
CA TRP A 37 -25.01 -26.13 -42.72
C TRP A 37 -24.60 -26.45 -41.30
N GLN A 38 -23.77 -27.46 -41.12
CA GLN A 38 -23.17 -27.91 -39.90
C GLN A 38 -21.77 -27.31 -39.77
N PHE A 39 -21.50 -26.61 -38.67
CA PHE A 39 -20.20 -26.09 -38.29
C PHE A 39 -19.70 -26.87 -37.08
N THR A 40 -18.48 -27.40 -37.15
CA THR A 40 -17.91 -28.27 -36.13
C THR A 40 -16.52 -27.78 -35.77
N GLU A 41 -16.26 -27.66 -34.46
CA GLU A 41 -14.93 -27.33 -33.95
C GLU A 41 -14.47 -28.38 -32.94
N GLY A 42 -13.19 -28.72 -33.00
CA GLY A 42 -12.57 -29.64 -32.04
C GLY A 42 -11.90 -28.86 -30.91
N TYR A 43 -12.01 -29.38 -29.69
CA TYR A 43 -11.29 -28.85 -28.55
C TYR A 43 -10.72 -29.99 -27.71
N LYS A 44 -9.71 -29.71 -26.89
CA LYS A 44 -9.27 -30.64 -25.84
C LYS A 44 -10.03 -30.36 -24.56
N ASP A 45 -10.66 -31.39 -23.99
CA ASP A 45 -11.24 -31.28 -22.66
C ASP A 45 -10.14 -31.21 -21.59
N LYS A 46 -10.52 -31.08 -20.34
CA LYS A 46 -9.62 -30.94 -19.20
C LYS A 46 -8.68 -32.13 -18.99
N ASP A 47 -9.14 -33.32 -19.36
CA ASP A 47 -8.36 -34.56 -19.32
C ASP A 47 -7.42 -34.69 -20.52
N GLY A 48 -7.37 -33.67 -21.40
CA GLY A 48 -6.57 -33.66 -22.60
C GLY A 48 -7.15 -34.44 -23.75
N LYS A 49 -8.38 -35.00 -23.64
CA LYS A 49 -9.05 -35.77 -24.69
C LYS A 49 -9.68 -34.82 -25.72
N TYR A 50 -9.57 -35.21 -26.99
CA TYR A 50 -10.22 -34.48 -28.07
C TYR A 50 -11.73 -34.67 -28.05
N ARG A 51 -12.47 -33.55 -28.05
CA ARG A 51 -13.93 -33.50 -28.18
C ARG A 51 -14.31 -32.64 -29.37
N ARG A 52 -15.56 -32.76 -29.84
CA ARG A 52 -16.13 -31.95 -30.92
C ARG A 52 -17.43 -31.32 -30.47
N ILE A 53 -17.60 -30.08 -30.86
CA ILE A 53 -18.85 -29.34 -30.66
C ILE A 53 -19.36 -28.91 -32.03
N THR A 54 -20.68 -28.91 -32.17
CA THR A 54 -21.36 -28.67 -33.46
C THR A 54 -22.47 -27.65 -33.29
N VAL A 55 -22.60 -26.76 -34.28
CA VAL A 55 -23.69 -25.80 -34.42
C VAL A 55 -24.27 -25.92 -35.83
N ILE A 56 -25.58 -25.77 -35.97
CA ILE A 56 -26.29 -25.86 -37.25
C ILE A 56 -26.87 -24.47 -37.59
N LYS A 57 -26.62 -24.00 -38.80
CA LYS A 57 -27.14 -22.74 -39.32
C LYS A 57 -27.91 -23.00 -40.62
N PRO A 58 -28.88 -22.15 -40.99
CA PRO A 58 -29.71 -22.35 -42.18
C PRO A 58 -28.94 -22.22 -43.48
N ASN A 59 -27.85 -21.45 -43.54
CA ASN A 59 -27.06 -21.19 -44.72
C ASN A 59 -25.56 -21.02 -44.40
N LYS A 60 -24.75 -20.82 -45.47
CA LYS A 60 -23.28 -20.60 -45.36
C LYS A 60 -22.91 -19.16 -45.76
N THR A 61 -23.64 -18.18 -45.27
CA THR A 61 -23.26 -16.78 -45.46
C THR A 61 -22.12 -16.39 -44.52
N ARG A 62 -21.41 -15.33 -44.82
CA ARG A 62 -20.33 -14.79 -43.92
C ARG A 62 -20.88 -14.42 -42.56
N ALA A 63 -22.12 -13.94 -42.48
CA ALA A 63 -22.80 -13.64 -41.21
C ALA A 63 -23.07 -14.92 -40.40
N SER A 64 -23.66 -15.95 -41.05
CA SER A 64 -23.92 -17.24 -40.39
C SER A 64 -22.66 -17.97 -39.96
N GLU A 65 -21.54 -17.83 -40.69
CA GLU A 65 -20.24 -18.37 -40.29
C GLU A 65 -19.70 -17.67 -39.04
N LYS A 66 -19.83 -16.35 -38.97
CA LYS A 66 -19.41 -15.57 -37.78
C LYS A 66 -20.23 -15.95 -36.55
N GLU A 67 -21.55 -15.99 -36.68
CA GLU A 67 -22.44 -16.40 -35.59
C GLU A 67 -22.16 -17.85 -35.15
N ALA A 68 -21.95 -18.78 -36.08
CA ALA A 68 -21.63 -20.15 -35.76
C ALA A 68 -20.29 -20.26 -35.01
N TYR A 69 -19.29 -19.46 -35.39
CA TYR A 69 -18.03 -19.42 -34.69
C TYR A 69 -18.16 -18.88 -33.26
N GLU A 70 -18.88 -17.78 -33.09
CA GLU A 70 -19.14 -17.19 -31.77
C GLU A 70 -19.88 -18.17 -30.85
N GLU A 71 -20.90 -18.85 -31.37
CA GLU A 71 -21.66 -19.87 -30.65
C GLU A 71 -20.81 -21.11 -30.30
N LEU A 72 -19.95 -21.57 -31.21
CA LEU A 72 -19.02 -22.67 -30.95
C LEU A 72 -18.03 -22.30 -29.84
N GLN A 73 -17.45 -21.09 -29.91
CA GLN A 73 -16.53 -20.61 -28.89
C GLN A 73 -17.19 -20.46 -27.50
N GLN A 74 -18.44 -20.03 -27.50
CA GLN A 74 -19.22 -19.94 -26.26
C GLN A 74 -19.47 -21.34 -25.68
N LYS A 75 -19.94 -22.30 -26.49
CA LYS A 75 -20.17 -23.68 -26.07
C LYS A 75 -18.88 -24.38 -25.62
N ILE A 76 -17.74 -24.10 -26.24
CA ILE A 76 -16.43 -24.62 -25.81
C ILE A 76 -16.07 -24.05 -24.45
N ARG A 77 -16.24 -22.74 -24.26
CA ARG A 77 -16.02 -22.10 -22.93
C ARG A 77 -16.90 -22.74 -21.85
N GLU A 78 -18.18 -22.88 -22.11
CA GLU A 78 -19.13 -23.51 -21.16
C GLU A 78 -18.77 -24.96 -20.81
N LYS A 79 -18.15 -25.70 -21.77
CA LYS A 79 -17.71 -27.09 -21.53
C LYS A 79 -16.33 -27.16 -20.85
N LEU A 80 -15.49 -26.15 -21.02
CA LEU A 80 -14.18 -26.04 -20.39
C LEU A 80 -14.25 -25.31 -19.04
N GLU A 81 -15.27 -24.45 -18.87
CA GLU A 81 -15.57 -23.90 -17.55
C GLU A 81 -16.02 -25.06 -16.68
N ASP A 82 -15.19 -25.38 -15.66
CA ASP A 82 -15.73 -26.09 -14.50
C ASP A 82 -16.92 -25.26 -14.03
N LYS A 83 -18.00 -25.90 -13.62
CA LYS A 83 -18.88 -25.31 -12.65
C LYS A 83 -18.03 -25.10 -11.40
N VAL A 84 -17.24 -24.03 -11.40
CA VAL A 84 -16.53 -23.60 -10.20
C VAL A 84 -17.62 -23.47 -9.17
N GLU A 85 -17.65 -24.38 -8.21
CA GLU A 85 -18.56 -24.27 -7.09
C GLU A 85 -18.21 -22.97 -6.38
N LEU A 86 -19.02 -21.94 -6.68
CA LEU A 86 -18.79 -20.61 -6.14
C LEU A 86 -18.99 -20.68 -4.63
N LYS A 87 -17.92 -20.42 -3.90
CA LYS A 87 -17.92 -20.41 -2.45
C LYS A 87 -18.30 -19.05 -1.89
N THR A 88 -18.55 -18.99 -0.60
CA THR A 88 -18.82 -17.74 0.12
C THR A 88 -17.54 -16.91 0.30
N ILE A 89 -17.71 -15.63 0.57
CA ILE A 89 -16.60 -14.72 0.92
C ILE A 89 -15.77 -15.26 2.07
N GLY A 90 -16.41 -15.86 3.09
CA GLY A 90 -15.72 -16.43 4.24
C GLY A 90 -14.70 -17.51 3.87
N PHE A 91 -15.04 -18.39 2.91
CA PHE A 91 -14.08 -19.36 2.37
C PHE A 91 -12.85 -18.67 1.78
N TYR A 92 -13.06 -17.73 0.86
CA TYR A 92 -11.95 -17.05 0.18
C TYR A 92 -11.11 -16.16 1.13
N LYS A 93 -11.72 -15.58 2.17
CA LYS A 93 -10.99 -14.85 3.22
C LYS A 93 -9.99 -15.76 3.95
N ASN A 94 -10.42 -16.95 4.33
CA ASN A 94 -9.56 -17.91 5.03
C ASN A 94 -8.37 -18.31 4.16
N GLU A 95 -8.61 -18.67 2.91
CA GLU A 95 -7.57 -19.00 1.92
C GLU A 95 -6.60 -17.85 1.70
N PHE A 96 -7.14 -16.64 1.52
CA PHE A 96 -6.32 -15.43 1.34
C PHE A 96 -5.42 -15.16 2.55
N LEU A 97 -5.98 -15.21 3.75
CA LEU A 97 -5.23 -14.91 4.97
C LEU A 97 -4.17 -15.97 5.25
N GLU A 98 -4.45 -17.25 4.95
CA GLU A 98 -3.46 -18.32 5.13
C GLU A 98 -2.27 -18.14 4.17
N ILE A 99 -2.52 -17.87 2.89
CA ILE A 99 -1.44 -17.58 1.92
C ILE A 99 -0.66 -16.31 2.32
N LYS A 100 -1.36 -15.26 2.79
CA LYS A 100 -0.70 -13.99 3.15
C LYS A 100 0.09 -14.07 4.46
N LYS A 101 -0.21 -14.98 5.35
CA LYS A 101 0.46 -15.16 6.66
C LYS A 101 1.98 -15.23 6.55
N ASN A 102 2.49 -15.91 5.52
CA ASN A 102 3.93 -16.11 5.32
C ASN A 102 4.57 -15.14 4.31
N THR A 103 3.76 -14.28 3.66
CA THR A 103 4.24 -13.42 2.57
C THR A 103 4.21 -11.93 2.89
N VAL A 104 3.52 -11.53 3.95
CA VAL A 104 3.40 -10.11 4.34
C VAL A 104 3.83 -9.90 5.79
N SER A 105 4.11 -8.65 6.15
CA SER A 105 4.44 -8.29 7.53
C SER A 105 3.26 -8.53 8.49
N ILE A 106 3.54 -8.75 9.77
CA ILE A 106 2.54 -8.93 10.84
C ILE A 106 1.51 -7.79 10.85
N ASN A 107 1.96 -6.53 10.70
CA ASN A 107 1.07 -5.37 10.68
C ASN A 107 0.19 -5.34 9.42
N THR A 108 0.73 -5.73 8.27
CA THR A 108 -0.04 -5.85 7.02
C THR A 108 -1.11 -6.93 7.14
N LEU A 109 -0.75 -8.08 7.72
CA LEU A 109 -1.71 -9.16 7.96
C LEU A 109 -2.82 -8.74 8.94
N ALA A 110 -2.46 -8.01 10.01
CA ALA A 110 -3.43 -7.46 10.95
C ALA A 110 -4.40 -6.47 10.27
N SER A 111 -3.89 -5.62 9.38
CA SER A 111 -4.71 -4.71 8.58
C SER A 111 -5.65 -5.47 7.64
N TYR A 112 -5.17 -6.51 6.97
CA TYR A 112 -6.02 -7.37 6.14
C TYR A 112 -7.13 -8.01 6.97
N LYS A 113 -6.81 -8.63 8.11
CA LYS A 113 -7.79 -9.24 9.02
C LYS A 113 -8.84 -8.24 9.50
N SER A 114 -8.43 -7.04 9.89
CA SER A 114 -9.33 -5.99 10.39
C SER A 114 -10.29 -5.50 9.29
N ILE A 115 -9.78 -5.21 8.11
CA ILE A 115 -10.57 -4.62 7.03
C ILE A 115 -11.47 -5.67 6.36
N LEU A 116 -10.99 -6.90 6.18
CA LEU A 116 -11.82 -7.95 5.58
C LEU A 116 -13.00 -8.35 6.46
N LYS A 117 -13.03 -8.00 7.76
CA LYS A 117 -14.24 -8.14 8.61
C LYS A 117 -15.42 -7.29 8.13
N LEU A 118 -15.18 -6.25 7.33
CA LEU A 118 -16.24 -5.42 6.74
C LEU A 118 -16.99 -6.12 5.60
N LEU A 119 -16.46 -7.23 5.09
CA LEU A 119 -17.14 -8.10 4.13
C LEU A 119 -17.92 -9.18 4.89
N ASP A 120 -19.16 -9.43 4.50
CA ASP A 120 -19.98 -10.50 5.07
C ASP A 120 -19.51 -11.88 4.60
N ASP A 121 -19.24 -12.77 5.53
CA ASP A 121 -18.73 -14.10 5.27
C ASP A 121 -19.75 -15.02 4.55
N GLY A 122 -21.05 -14.76 4.74
CA GLY A 122 -22.13 -15.56 4.18
C GLY A 122 -22.47 -15.27 2.73
N ILE A 123 -22.01 -14.14 2.18
CA ILE A 123 -22.33 -13.76 0.79
C ILE A 123 -21.60 -14.67 -0.19
N ASN A 124 -22.31 -15.18 -1.20
CA ASN A 124 -21.70 -15.88 -2.32
C ASN A 124 -20.97 -14.89 -3.23
N ILE A 125 -19.87 -15.34 -3.81
CA ILE A 125 -19.06 -14.49 -4.70
C ILE A 125 -19.84 -14.05 -5.96
N SER A 126 -20.85 -14.83 -6.40
CA SER A 126 -21.77 -14.50 -7.50
C SER A 126 -22.63 -13.27 -7.25
N ASP A 127 -22.88 -12.97 -5.97
CA ASP A 127 -23.83 -11.92 -5.57
C ASP A 127 -23.14 -10.56 -5.37
N ILE A 128 -21.81 -10.56 -5.53
CA ILE A 128 -21.00 -9.34 -5.38
C ILE A 128 -21.04 -8.53 -6.66
N THR A 129 -21.47 -7.29 -6.56
CA THR A 129 -21.42 -6.33 -7.67
C THR A 129 -20.51 -5.14 -7.36
N LYS A 130 -19.81 -4.62 -8.39
CA LYS A 130 -18.96 -3.43 -8.27
C LYS A 130 -19.77 -2.25 -7.70
N LEU A 131 -20.98 -2.01 -8.25
CA LEU A 131 -21.82 -0.87 -7.88
C LEU A 131 -22.20 -0.89 -6.39
N GLU A 132 -22.58 -2.06 -5.86
CA GLU A 132 -22.95 -2.19 -4.46
C GLU A 132 -21.80 -1.85 -3.52
N TYR A 133 -20.62 -2.38 -3.82
CA TYR A 133 -19.45 -2.12 -2.96
C TYR A 133 -18.92 -0.70 -3.09
N GLU A 134 -19.03 -0.05 -4.25
CA GLU A 134 -18.72 1.37 -4.37
C GLU A 134 -19.72 2.26 -3.61
N LYS A 135 -21.01 1.90 -3.57
CA LYS A 135 -22.00 2.55 -2.68
C LYS A 135 -21.62 2.37 -1.21
N LYS A 136 -21.23 1.16 -0.78
CA LYS A 136 -20.75 0.89 0.59
C LYS A 136 -19.51 1.73 0.93
N LEU A 137 -18.54 1.87 0.02
CA LEU A 137 -17.37 2.72 0.24
C LEU A 137 -17.75 4.19 0.45
N ASN A 138 -18.76 4.69 -0.26
CA ASN A 138 -19.27 6.04 -0.06
C ASN A 138 -20.02 6.20 1.27
N GLN A 139 -20.81 5.21 1.68
CA GLN A 139 -21.46 5.19 3.00
C GLN A 139 -20.45 5.19 4.16
N TYR A 140 -19.29 4.58 3.97
CA TYR A 140 -18.22 4.60 4.97
C TYR A 140 -17.66 6.00 5.28
N ARG A 141 -17.99 7.05 4.47
CA ARG A 141 -17.63 8.44 4.78
C ARG A 141 -18.23 8.95 6.09
N GLU A 142 -19.34 8.37 6.54
CA GLU A 142 -19.97 8.70 7.80
C GLU A 142 -19.17 8.19 9.02
N THR A 143 -18.35 7.14 8.83
CA THR A 143 -17.67 6.44 9.93
C THR A 143 -16.15 6.55 9.85
N TYR A 144 -15.58 6.59 8.62
CA TYR A 144 -14.15 6.53 8.40
C TYR A 144 -13.62 7.76 7.66
N SER A 145 -12.36 8.11 7.93
CA SER A 145 -11.68 9.14 7.16
C SER A 145 -11.50 8.72 5.69
N PRO A 146 -11.43 9.67 4.74
CA PRO A 146 -11.22 9.37 3.32
C PRO A 146 -9.98 8.51 3.04
N GLN A 147 -8.89 8.72 3.80
CA GLN A 147 -7.67 7.90 3.72
C GLN A 147 -7.90 6.46 4.16
N HIS A 148 -8.72 6.27 5.21
CA HIS A 148 -9.07 4.92 5.66
C HIS A 148 -9.95 4.18 4.65
N ILE A 149 -10.91 4.90 4.01
CA ILE A 149 -11.72 4.33 2.92
C ILE A 149 -10.85 3.93 1.72
N LYS A 150 -9.86 4.75 1.38
CA LYS A 150 -8.86 4.41 0.34
C LYS A 150 -8.08 3.14 0.70
N LEU A 151 -7.74 2.96 1.98
CA LEU A 151 -7.10 1.73 2.46
C LEU A 151 -8.05 0.53 2.35
N ILE A 152 -9.31 0.67 2.78
CA ILE A 152 -10.37 -0.37 2.65
C ILE A 152 -10.50 -0.79 1.18
N LYS A 153 -10.68 0.18 0.27
CA LYS A 153 -10.76 -0.07 -1.17
C LYS A 153 -9.55 -0.84 -1.70
N ASN A 154 -8.34 -0.42 -1.31
CA ASN A 154 -7.12 -1.08 -1.78
C ASN A 154 -7.04 -2.54 -1.31
N ILE A 155 -7.41 -2.81 -0.06
CA ILE A 155 -7.39 -4.17 0.49
C ILE A 155 -8.47 -5.03 -0.16
N PHE A 156 -9.67 -4.50 -0.40
CA PHE A 156 -10.71 -5.21 -1.13
C PHE A 156 -10.26 -5.56 -2.55
N ASN A 157 -9.64 -4.63 -3.26
CA ASN A 157 -9.12 -4.89 -4.62
C ASN A 157 -8.00 -5.94 -4.62
N ILE A 158 -7.12 -5.96 -3.62
CA ILE A 158 -6.10 -7.00 -3.47
C ILE A 158 -6.76 -8.37 -3.25
N PHE A 159 -7.80 -8.43 -2.40
CA PHE A 159 -8.55 -9.63 -2.11
C PHE A 159 -9.36 -10.12 -3.32
N PHE A 160 -10.06 -9.25 -4.03
CA PHE A 160 -10.82 -9.58 -5.23
C PHE A 160 -9.89 -10.04 -6.37
N LYS A 161 -8.74 -9.39 -6.54
CA LYS A 161 -7.71 -9.85 -7.48
C LYS A 161 -7.19 -11.25 -7.13
N PHE A 162 -7.06 -11.58 -5.86
CA PHE A 162 -6.69 -12.93 -5.42
C PHE A 162 -7.76 -13.95 -5.85
N ILE A 163 -9.05 -13.69 -5.60
CA ILE A 163 -10.14 -14.57 -6.03
C ILE A 163 -10.12 -14.77 -7.54
N LYS A 164 -9.98 -13.69 -8.32
CA LYS A 164 -9.86 -13.74 -9.79
C LYS A 164 -8.69 -14.61 -10.23
N SER A 165 -7.53 -14.47 -9.58
CA SER A 165 -6.30 -15.12 -10.03
C SER A 165 -6.25 -16.61 -9.71
N TYR A 166 -6.85 -17.04 -8.62
CA TYR A 166 -6.69 -18.41 -8.11
C TYR A 166 -7.94 -19.26 -8.20
N TYR A 167 -9.14 -18.66 -8.23
CA TYR A 167 -10.40 -19.40 -8.10
C TYR A 167 -11.40 -19.13 -9.22
N VAL A 168 -11.72 -17.85 -9.49
CA VAL A 168 -12.79 -17.46 -10.40
C VAL A 168 -12.26 -16.44 -11.41
N PRO A 169 -11.66 -16.87 -12.53
CA PRO A 169 -11.07 -15.96 -13.53
C PRO A 169 -12.06 -14.95 -14.13
N THR A 170 -13.35 -15.26 -14.13
CA THR A 170 -14.44 -14.41 -14.60
C THR A 170 -14.83 -13.33 -13.60
N PHE A 171 -14.42 -13.45 -12.33
CA PHE A 171 -14.67 -12.48 -11.28
C PHE A 171 -13.73 -11.27 -11.45
N ASP A 172 -14.23 -10.20 -12.07
CA ASP A 172 -13.45 -9.01 -12.39
C ASP A 172 -14.04 -7.75 -11.75
N ILE A 173 -13.85 -7.62 -10.45
CA ILE A 173 -14.25 -6.44 -9.69
C ILE A 173 -13.01 -5.66 -9.27
N ASN A 174 -12.92 -4.42 -9.74
CA ASN A 174 -11.96 -3.42 -9.30
C ASN A 174 -12.72 -2.18 -8.82
N LEU A 175 -12.73 -1.98 -7.51
CA LEU A 175 -13.45 -0.88 -6.88
C LEU A 175 -12.72 0.44 -7.09
N GLU A 176 -13.49 1.50 -7.31
CA GLU A 176 -12.99 2.85 -7.44
C GLU A 176 -13.45 3.71 -6.25
N PHE A 177 -12.56 4.51 -5.74
CA PHE A 177 -12.84 5.54 -4.74
C PHE A 177 -11.86 6.67 -4.95
N THR A 178 -12.40 7.85 -5.20
CA THR A 178 -11.60 9.05 -5.46
C THR A 178 -11.79 10.05 -4.31
N LEU A 179 -10.69 10.59 -3.83
CA LEU A 179 -10.72 11.68 -2.86
C LEU A 179 -11.30 12.94 -3.53
N SER A 180 -12.20 13.63 -2.86
CA SER A 180 -12.70 14.93 -3.31
C SER A 180 -11.58 15.98 -3.32
N LYS A 181 -11.85 17.17 -3.85
CA LYS A 181 -10.89 18.29 -3.78
C LYS A 181 -10.69 18.72 -2.34
N GLU A 182 -11.77 18.74 -1.57
CA GLU A 182 -11.80 19.07 -0.14
C GLU A 182 -10.97 18.05 0.67
N ASP A 183 -11.18 16.74 0.44
CA ASP A 183 -10.39 15.67 1.08
C ASP A 183 -8.88 15.86 0.84
N LYS A 184 -8.50 16.21 -0.40
CA LYS A 184 -7.09 16.42 -0.78
C LYS A 184 -6.52 17.69 -0.15
N PHE A 185 -7.33 18.74 -0.04
CA PHE A 185 -6.93 19.99 0.58
C PHE A 185 -6.70 19.79 2.09
N GLU A 186 -7.64 19.13 2.79
CA GLU A 186 -7.47 18.79 4.20
C GLU A 186 -6.25 17.86 4.44
N GLU A 187 -5.97 16.93 3.52
CA GLU A 187 -4.81 16.04 3.62
C GLU A 187 -3.50 16.84 3.57
N LYS A 188 -3.41 17.82 2.67
CA LYS A 188 -2.23 18.70 2.57
C LYS A 188 -2.03 19.58 3.80
N GLN A 189 -3.11 20.03 4.46
CA GLN A 189 -3.01 20.80 5.70
C GLN A 189 -2.63 19.93 6.91
N LYS A 190 -2.71 18.62 6.82
CA LYS A 190 -2.45 17.67 7.93
C LYS A 190 -0.98 17.32 8.14
N ILE A 191 -0.02 17.92 7.43
CA ILE A 191 1.40 17.77 7.77
C ILE A 191 1.64 18.53 9.09
N LYS A 192 1.53 17.79 10.18
CA LYS A 192 1.64 18.36 11.52
C LYS A 192 3.06 18.18 12.03
N TYR A 193 3.78 19.24 12.17
CA TYR A 193 4.96 19.37 13.00
C TYR A 193 4.72 20.45 14.06
N ILE A 194 5.52 20.44 15.09
CA ILE A 194 5.46 21.41 16.19
C ILE A 194 6.31 22.60 15.76
N GLU A 195 5.75 23.79 15.75
CA GLU A 195 6.50 25.03 15.48
C GLU A 195 7.64 25.17 16.47
N THR A 196 8.80 25.61 16.02
CA THR A 196 10.04 25.65 16.82
C THR A 196 9.88 26.41 18.13
N ASN A 197 9.14 27.53 18.12
CA ASN A 197 8.84 28.35 19.30
C ASN A 197 7.90 27.68 20.32
N LYS A 198 7.18 26.61 19.91
CA LYS A 198 6.22 25.88 20.79
C LYS A 198 6.80 24.58 21.35
N ILE A 199 7.97 24.16 20.89
CA ILE A 199 8.55 22.87 21.29
C ILE A 199 8.74 22.77 22.79
N GLN A 200 9.26 23.81 23.44
CA GLN A 200 9.51 23.81 24.87
C GLN A 200 8.20 23.69 25.66
N GLU A 201 7.20 24.49 25.33
CA GLU A 201 5.86 24.45 25.93
C GLU A 201 5.23 23.06 25.81
N VAL A 202 5.32 22.47 24.59
CA VAL A 202 4.81 21.12 24.32
C VAL A 202 5.51 20.08 25.17
N LEU A 203 6.84 20.12 25.28
CA LEU A 203 7.59 19.17 26.12
C LEU A 203 7.27 19.32 27.60
N GLU A 204 7.03 20.54 28.08
CA GLU A 204 6.64 20.81 29.46
C GLU A 204 5.23 20.31 29.78
N SER A 205 4.31 20.35 28.82
CA SER A 205 2.95 19.85 28.97
C SER A 205 2.84 18.31 29.07
N ILE A 206 3.91 17.59 28.71
CA ILE A 206 3.95 16.12 28.83
C ILE A 206 4.33 15.72 30.25
N THR A 207 3.36 15.22 31.00
CA THR A 207 3.51 14.90 32.42
C THR A 207 4.21 13.58 32.70
N HIS A 208 4.10 12.60 31.78
CA HIS A 208 4.67 11.27 31.99
C HIS A 208 6.17 11.25 31.65
N PRO A 209 7.08 11.01 32.62
CA PRO A 209 8.53 11.19 32.46
C PRO A 209 9.13 10.36 31.29
N ILE A 210 8.81 9.05 31.24
CA ILE A 210 9.33 8.17 30.18
C ILE A 210 8.83 8.63 28.80
N THR A 211 7.59 9.10 28.70
CA THR A 211 7.04 9.62 27.44
C THR A 211 7.74 10.90 27.03
N LYS A 212 7.95 11.82 27.96
CA LYS A 212 8.68 13.07 27.74
C LYS A 212 10.11 12.80 27.24
N ASP A 213 10.84 11.94 27.92
CA ASP A 213 12.21 11.57 27.53
C ASP A 213 12.24 10.86 26.17
N PHE A 214 11.29 9.94 25.92
CA PHE A 214 11.17 9.24 24.65
C PHE A 214 10.96 10.22 23.47
N VAL A 215 9.98 11.12 23.58
CA VAL A 215 9.70 12.07 22.48
C VAL A 215 10.78 13.13 22.35
N THR A 216 11.50 13.47 23.42
CA THR A 216 12.68 14.35 23.36
C THR A 216 13.79 13.68 22.55
N VAL A 217 14.10 12.40 22.83
CA VAL A 217 15.07 11.65 22.01
C VAL A 217 14.59 11.55 20.56
N GLN A 218 13.31 11.28 20.33
CA GLN A 218 12.74 11.21 18.99
C GLN A 218 12.85 12.54 18.24
N LEU A 219 12.59 13.67 18.92
CA LEU A 219 12.76 15.03 18.40
C LEU A 219 14.23 15.32 18.02
N LEU A 220 15.20 14.86 18.80
CA LEU A 220 16.62 15.11 18.57
C LEU A 220 17.26 14.16 17.55
N THR A 221 16.69 12.99 17.33
CA THR A 221 17.26 11.94 16.46
C THR A 221 16.46 11.70 15.16
N GLY A 222 15.18 12.02 15.16
CA GLY A 222 14.25 11.73 14.07
C GLY A 222 13.91 10.25 13.91
N LEU A 223 14.23 9.37 14.86
CA LEU A 223 13.93 7.94 14.78
C LEU A 223 12.43 7.64 14.71
N ARG A 224 12.05 6.58 13.98
CA ARG A 224 10.69 6.05 14.09
C ARG A 224 10.46 5.49 15.50
N ALA A 225 9.23 5.59 16.02
CA ALA A 225 8.93 5.09 17.35
C ALA A 225 9.35 3.61 17.55
N GLY A 226 9.08 2.76 16.55
CA GLY A 226 9.51 1.34 16.61
C GLY A 226 11.03 1.14 16.56
N GLU A 227 11.77 2.01 15.87
CA GLU A 227 13.24 1.99 15.86
C GLU A 227 13.77 2.38 17.26
N LEU A 228 13.28 3.47 17.84
CA LEU A 228 13.70 3.93 19.16
C LEU A 228 13.33 2.94 20.28
N LEU A 229 12.14 2.31 20.21
CA LEU A 229 11.75 1.24 21.14
C LEU A 229 12.61 -0.02 21.02
N ALA A 230 13.34 -0.20 19.93
CA ALA A 230 14.22 -1.34 19.73
C ALA A 230 15.66 -1.08 20.19
N VAL A 231 16.02 0.16 20.52
CA VAL A 231 17.37 0.53 20.95
C VAL A 231 17.75 -0.16 22.26
N THR A 232 18.96 -0.72 22.29
CA THR A 232 19.59 -1.33 23.46
C THR A 232 20.86 -0.59 23.82
N SER A 233 21.46 -0.85 24.98
CA SER A 233 22.75 -0.27 25.37
C SER A 233 23.90 -0.61 24.38
N LYS A 234 23.82 -1.76 23.71
CA LYS A 234 24.78 -2.20 22.69
C LYS A 234 24.76 -1.38 21.41
N ASP A 235 23.68 -0.67 21.15
CA ASP A 235 23.51 0.15 19.96
C ASP A 235 24.10 1.57 20.12
N ILE A 236 24.55 1.93 21.35
CA ILE A 236 25.06 3.26 21.71
C ILE A 236 26.59 3.22 21.78
N ASP A 237 27.26 4.00 20.94
CA ASP A 237 28.70 4.27 21.07
C ASP A 237 28.88 5.60 21.81
N ILE A 238 29.21 5.48 23.09
CA ILE A 238 29.38 6.65 23.99
C ILE A 238 30.58 7.50 23.55
N LYS A 239 31.68 6.87 23.11
CA LYS A 239 32.93 7.55 22.74
C LYS A 239 32.76 8.40 21.52
N ASN A 240 32.12 7.84 20.49
CA ASN A 240 31.89 8.52 19.20
C ASN A 240 30.55 9.29 19.17
N LYS A 241 29.72 9.21 20.22
CA LYS A 241 28.38 9.79 20.31
C LYS A 241 27.53 9.39 19.09
N THR A 242 27.46 8.10 18.83
CA THR A 242 26.64 7.56 17.73
C THR A 242 25.65 6.52 18.20
N LEU A 243 24.58 6.34 17.42
CA LEU A 243 23.51 5.40 17.68
C LEU A 243 23.26 4.55 16.42
N SER A 244 23.38 3.24 16.57
CA SER A 244 23.13 2.26 15.52
C SER A 244 21.64 1.93 15.44
N VAL A 245 21.04 2.06 14.25
CA VAL A 245 19.64 1.75 13.97
C VAL A 245 19.61 0.56 13.02
N ASN A 246 19.36 -0.64 13.54
CA ASN A 246 19.43 -1.90 12.80
C ASN A 246 18.24 -2.83 13.02
N LYS A 247 17.27 -2.42 13.85
CA LYS A 247 16.10 -3.21 14.21
C LYS A 247 14.89 -2.31 14.52
N THR A 248 13.70 -2.90 14.54
CA THR A 248 12.47 -2.24 14.97
C THR A 248 11.65 -3.16 15.84
N LYS A 249 11.00 -2.63 16.88
CA LYS A 249 10.10 -3.35 17.77
C LYS A 249 8.66 -3.09 17.37
N HIS A 250 7.92 -4.16 17.07
CA HIS A 250 6.50 -4.10 16.75
C HIS A 250 5.63 -3.99 18.01
N ALA A 251 4.36 -3.63 17.82
CA ALA A 251 3.38 -3.56 18.91
C ALA A 251 3.18 -4.90 19.66
N SER A 252 3.45 -6.01 18.96
CA SER A 252 3.45 -7.37 19.55
C SER A 252 4.69 -7.70 20.39
N GLY A 253 5.63 -6.76 20.54
CA GLY A 253 6.89 -6.98 21.23
C GLY A 253 8.00 -7.64 20.38
N ILE A 254 7.67 -8.10 19.17
CA ILE A 254 8.62 -8.82 18.30
C ILE A 254 9.59 -7.82 17.67
N PHE A 255 10.88 -8.17 17.72
CA PHE A 255 11.92 -7.46 16.99
C PHE A 255 12.01 -7.99 15.56
N THR A 256 12.11 -7.08 14.60
CA THR A 256 12.32 -7.42 13.19
C THR A 256 13.42 -6.57 12.58
N SER A 257 14.07 -7.08 11.54
CA SER A 257 14.94 -6.27 10.70
C SER A 257 14.15 -5.16 10.03
N PRO A 258 14.77 -4.02 9.75
CA PRO A 258 14.13 -2.95 9.00
C PRO A 258 13.65 -3.43 7.61
N LYS A 259 12.58 -2.82 7.09
CA LYS A 259 11.98 -3.19 5.80
C LYS A 259 12.90 -2.95 4.60
N THR A 260 13.87 -2.06 4.71
CA THR A 260 14.79 -1.68 3.63
C THR A 260 16.21 -1.56 4.17
N LEU A 261 17.21 -1.85 3.34
CA LEU A 261 18.62 -1.69 3.70
C LEU A 261 18.96 -0.25 4.08
N SER A 262 18.32 0.74 3.45
CA SER A 262 18.50 2.17 3.78
C SER A 262 18.04 2.54 5.20
N SER A 263 17.26 1.68 5.84
CA SER A 263 16.84 1.87 7.24
C SER A 263 17.92 1.43 8.24
N ILE A 264 18.93 0.64 7.81
CA ILE A 264 20.09 0.29 8.64
C ILE A 264 21.10 1.43 8.49
N ARG A 265 21.36 2.11 9.59
CA ARG A 265 22.21 3.30 9.60
C ARG A 265 22.77 3.56 10.98
N THR A 266 23.85 4.34 11.04
CA THR A 266 24.38 4.92 12.28
C THR A 266 24.17 6.43 12.20
N ILE A 267 23.64 7.03 13.26
CA ILE A 267 23.40 8.46 13.36
C ILE A 267 24.21 9.07 14.50
N GLU A 268 24.71 10.28 14.33
CA GLU A 268 25.31 11.08 15.40
C GLU A 268 24.22 11.55 16.36
N ILE A 269 24.53 11.56 17.64
CA ILE A 269 23.67 12.05 18.72
C ILE A 269 24.39 13.11 19.53
N ASN A 270 23.65 14.07 20.04
CA ASN A 270 24.17 15.11 20.92
C ASN A 270 24.23 14.65 22.39
N ASP A 271 24.90 15.42 23.23
CA ASP A 271 25.09 15.12 24.65
C ASP A 271 23.76 14.94 25.39
N ARG A 272 22.75 15.76 25.06
CA ARG A 272 21.42 15.65 25.67
C ARG A 272 20.72 14.32 25.33
N THR A 273 20.84 13.86 24.10
CA THR A 273 20.30 12.55 23.70
C THR A 273 21.02 11.42 24.45
N LEU A 274 22.35 11.49 24.51
CA LEU A 274 23.18 10.51 25.22
C LEU A 274 22.82 10.47 26.72
N GLU A 275 22.74 11.62 27.35
CA GLU A 275 22.33 11.75 28.78
C GLU A 275 20.98 11.06 29.05
N ILE A 276 19.96 11.33 28.20
CA ILE A 276 18.65 10.71 28.36
C ILE A 276 18.72 9.20 28.17
N LEU A 277 19.38 8.72 27.13
CA LEU A 277 19.50 7.28 26.86
C LEU A 277 20.21 6.55 28.02
N MET A 278 21.24 7.15 28.57
CA MET A 278 22.04 6.55 29.66
C MET A 278 21.25 6.40 30.98
N ARG A 279 20.21 7.22 31.22
CA ARG A 279 19.34 7.05 32.39
C ARG A 279 18.60 5.71 32.42
N TYR A 280 18.39 5.09 31.26
CA TYR A 280 17.57 3.88 31.10
C TYR A 280 18.38 2.63 30.74
N THR A 281 19.70 2.70 30.66
CA THR A 281 20.57 1.56 30.22
C THR A 281 20.56 0.36 31.15
N SER A 282 20.17 0.52 32.40
CA SER A 282 20.20 -0.54 33.41
C SER A 282 18.84 -1.19 33.67
N ALA A 283 17.76 -0.70 33.09
CA ALA A 283 16.39 -1.03 33.51
C ALA A 283 15.76 -2.23 32.77
N SER A 284 16.19 -2.53 31.55
CA SER A 284 15.62 -3.61 30.74
C SER A 284 16.49 -3.94 29.52
N GLU A 285 16.07 -4.95 28.72
CA GLU A 285 16.73 -5.32 27.46
C GLU A 285 16.79 -4.14 26.48
N THR A 286 15.72 -3.32 26.43
CA THR A 286 15.67 -2.10 25.61
C THR A 286 15.68 -0.85 26.49
N ILE A 287 16.24 0.25 25.96
CA ILE A 287 16.37 1.54 26.65
C ILE A 287 14.99 2.01 27.18
N PHE A 288 13.95 2.00 26.33
CA PHE A 288 12.61 2.36 26.72
C PHE A 288 11.70 1.13 26.80
N ASN A 289 11.32 0.74 28.02
CA ASN A 289 10.37 -0.35 28.25
C ASN A 289 8.93 0.18 28.21
N THR A 290 8.43 0.45 26.99
CA THR A 290 7.07 0.95 26.75
C THR A 290 6.56 0.48 25.38
N THR A 291 5.37 0.92 24.99
CA THR A 291 4.77 0.62 23.68
C THR A 291 4.33 1.90 22.97
N VAL A 292 4.20 1.86 21.62
CA VAL A 292 3.68 2.99 20.83
C VAL A 292 2.28 3.36 21.27
N GLN A 293 1.46 2.40 21.66
CA GLN A 293 0.09 2.63 22.14
C GLN A 293 0.10 3.42 23.44
N THR A 294 0.95 3.03 24.41
CA THR A 294 1.10 3.73 25.70
C THR A 294 1.60 5.16 25.48
N LEU A 295 2.62 5.32 24.64
CA LEU A 295 3.16 6.65 24.30
C LEU A 295 2.09 7.56 23.68
N ASN A 296 1.36 7.07 22.68
CA ASN A 296 0.30 7.85 22.05
C ASN A 296 -0.90 8.10 22.99
N HIS A 297 -1.17 7.18 23.92
CA HIS A 297 -2.17 7.41 24.96
C HIS A 297 -1.78 8.60 25.85
N ASN A 298 -0.54 8.63 26.34
CA ASN A 298 -0.01 9.70 27.18
C ASN A 298 0.08 11.06 26.43
N LEU A 299 0.10 11.05 25.10
CA LEU A 299 0.13 12.25 24.26
C LEU A 299 -1.26 12.74 23.83
N LYS A 300 -2.35 12.04 24.20
CA LYS A 300 -3.72 12.44 23.80
C LYS A 300 -4.10 13.83 24.30
N ASN A 301 -3.75 14.18 25.52
CA ASN A 301 -4.09 15.47 26.12
C ASN A 301 -3.50 16.65 25.36
N VAL A 302 -2.33 16.46 24.76
CA VAL A 302 -1.66 17.46 23.93
C VAL A 302 -2.01 17.32 22.44
N LYS A 303 -2.92 16.41 22.07
CA LYS A 303 -3.36 16.11 20.68
C LYS A 303 -2.19 15.81 19.72
N LEU A 304 -1.14 15.17 20.23
CA LEU A 304 0.05 14.81 19.50
C LEU A 304 0.17 13.30 19.31
N SER A 305 1.04 12.88 18.43
CA SER A 305 1.47 11.50 18.24
C SER A 305 3.00 11.43 18.15
N THR A 306 3.56 10.27 18.46
CA THR A 306 5.02 10.06 18.35
C THR A 306 5.57 10.43 16.97
N HIS A 307 4.80 10.25 15.89
CA HIS A 307 5.26 10.56 14.54
C HIS A 307 5.45 12.06 14.28
N MET A 308 4.72 12.91 15.00
CA MET A 308 4.86 14.37 14.88
C MET A 308 6.22 14.86 15.34
N PHE A 309 6.82 14.25 16.37
CA PHE A 309 8.16 14.62 16.85
C PHE A 309 9.23 14.30 15.80
N ARG A 310 9.07 13.23 15.03
CA ARG A 310 9.94 12.94 13.88
C ARG A 310 9.74 13.96 12.75
N HIS A 311 8.51 14.38 12.49
CA HIS A 311 8.24 15.45 11.51
C HIS A 311 8.84 16.78 11.96
N THR A 312 8.78 17.08 13.25
CA THR A 312 9.40 18.26 13.85
C THR A 312 10.92 18.21 13.72
N HIS A 313 11.56 17.05 13.91
CA HIS A 313 12.99 16.88 13.65
C HIS A 313 13.37 17.28 12.22
N VAL A 314 12.55 16.86 11.23
CA VAL A 314 12.77 17.26 9.83
C VAL A 314 12.67 18.78 9.68
N ALA A 315 11.62 19.39 10.25
CA ALA A 315 11.41 20.83 10.18
C ALA A 315 12.59 21.61 10.77
N LEU A 316 13.08 21.18 11.95
CA LEU A 316 14.26 21.80 12.59
C LEU A 316 15.52 21.71 11.73
N LEU A 317 15.77 20.58 11.08
CA LEU A 317 16.93 20.44 10.18
C LEU A 317 16.78 21.27 8.91
N VAL A 318 15.57 21.40 8.37
CA VAL A 318 15.28 22.29 7.21
C VAL A 318 15.49 23.74 7.60
N GLU A 319 14.99 24.19 8.74
CA GLU A 319 15.17 25.54 9.28
C GLU A 319 16.66 25.86 9.54
N ALA A 320 17.42 24.84 9.95
CA ALA A 320 18.87 24.93 10.11
C ALA A 320 19.65 24.91 8.78
N GLY A 321 18.97 24.82 7.63
CA GLY A 321 19.61 24.83 6.31
C GLY A 321 20.26 23.51 5.90
N VAL A 322 19.97 22.39 6.58
CA VAL A 322 20.53 21.07 6.23
C VAL A 322 19.94 20.59 4.90
N PRO A 323 20.78 20.15 3.93
CA PRO A 323 20.28 19.66 2.65
C PRO A 323 19.31 18.48 2.79
N ILE A 324 18.24 18.48 2.01
CA ILE A 324 17.17 17.45 2.08
C ILE A 324 17.70 16.02 1.90
N LYS A 325 18.75 15.85 1.09
CA LYS A 325 19.39 14.55 0.89
C LYS A 325 20.00 14.01 2.19
N VAL A 326 20.73 14.85 2.93
CA VAL A 326 21.33 14.51 4.23
C VAL A 326 20.24 14.18 5.25
N ILE A 327 19.17 14.97 5.29
CA ILE A 327 18.01 14.70 6.15
C ILE A 327 17.40 13.34 5.82
N SER A 328 17.17 13.03 4.54
CA SER A 328 16.59 11.77 4.09
C SER A 328 17.45 10.56 4.45
N GLU A 329 18.76 10.65 4.29
CA GLU A 329 19.73 9.62 4.67
C GLU A 329 19.72 9.39 6.20
N ARG A 330 19.77 10.45 7.00
CA ARG A 330 19.67 10.40 8.46
C ARG A 330 18.40 9.71 8.93
N LEU A 331 17.28 9.97 8.24
CA LEU A 331 15.98 9.37 8.57
C LEU A 331 15.81 7.92 8.06
N GLY A 332 16.68 7.46 7.16
CA GLY A 332 16.56 6.15 6.52
C GLY A 332 15.31 6.05 5.64
N HIS A 333 15.03 7.09 4.84
CA HIS A 333 13.98 7.05 3.83
C HIS A 333 14.55 6.47 2.53
N SER A 334 13.89 5.46 1.99
CA SER A 334 14.25 4.87 0.69
C SER A 334 13.89 5.79 -0.49
N LYS A 335 13.00 6.75 -0.27
CA LYS A 335 12.57 7.77 -1.23
C LYS A 335 12.55 9.13 -0.56
N ILE A 336 13.05 10.14 -1.25
CA ILE A 336 13.09 11.53 -0.77
C ILE A 336 11.67 12.12 -0.64
N ASP A 337 10.72 11.64 -1.42
CA ASP A 337 9.33 12.13 -1.47
C ASP A 337 8.70 12.27 -0.08
N THR A 338 8.97 11.31 0.82
CA THR A 338 8.43 11.34 2.20
C THR A 338 8.97 12.52 3.02
N THR A 339 10.18 13.01 2.72
CA THR A 339 10.80 14.18 3.38
C THR A 339 10.42 15.47 2.65
N LEU A 340 10.16 15.38 1.36
CA LEU A 340 9.91 16.51 0.48
C LEU A 340 8.63 17.26 0.85
N ASP A 341 7.58 16.58 1.28
CA ASP A 341 6.32 17.21 1.68
C ASP A 341 6.55 18.16 2.87
N ILE A 342 7.27 17.69 3.91
CA ILE A 342 7.59 18.52 5.08
C ILE A 342 8.53 19.65 4.67
N TYR A 343 9.56 19.36 3.87
CA TYR A 343 10.50 20.34 3.36
C TYR A 343 9.79 21.48 2.62
N THR A 344 8.87 21.13 1.71
CA THR A 344 8.11 22.13 0.94
C THR A 344 7.29 23.02 1.85
N HIS A 345 6.59 22.43 2.83
CA HIS A 345 5.75 23.18 3.77
C HIS A 345 6.58 24.15 4.63
N VAL A 346 7.72 23.70 5.17
CA VAL A 346 8.61 24.54 5.99
C VAL A 346 9.21 25.67 5.15
N THR A 347 9.66 25.36 3.93
CA THR A 347 10.26 26.37 3.04
C THR A 347 9.24 27.39 2.51
N GLU A 348 7.96 27.03 2.36
CA GLU A 348 6.88 27.97 2.06
C GLU A 348 6.71 28.98 3.22
N ASN A 349 6.69 28.51 4.46
CA ASN A 349 6.63 29.38 5.64
C ASN A 349 7.88 30.29 5.72
N MET A 350 9.08 29.76 5.44
CA MET A 350 10.32 30.54 5.40
C MET A 350 10.29 31.64 4.32
N LYS A 351 9.63 31.40 3.15
CA LYS A 351 9.46 32.43 2.10
C LYS A 351 8.57 33.60 2.55
N LEU A 352 7.52 33.30 3.32
CA LEU A 352 6.66 34.33 3.90
C LEU A 352 7.46 35.21 4.88
N ASP A 353 8.30 34.60 5.72
CA ASP A 353 9.19 35.28 6.66
C ASP A 353 10.29 36.08 5.95
N LEU A 354 10.81 35.58 4.81
CA LEU A 354 11.80 36.24 3.99
C LEU A 354 11.33 37.63 3.53
N ARG A 355 10.06 37.77 3.12
CA ARG A 355 9.48 39.04 2.71
C ARG A 355 9.52 40.09 3.84
N THR A 356 9.17 39.63 5.06
CA THR A 356 9.25 40.49 6.26
C THR A 356 10.69 40.85 6.59
N LYS A 357 11.62 39.92 6.51
CA LYS A 357 13.05 40.16 6.73
C LYS A 357 13.65 41.08 5.69
N LEU A 358 13.29 40.96 4.40
CA LEU A 358 13.73 41.86 3.36
C LEU A 358 13.22 43.29 3.58
N ASN A 359 11.97 43.46 3.99
CA ASN A 359 11.43 44.78 4.32
C ASN A 359 12.17 45.41 5.50
N ASN A 360 12.52 44.64 6.52
CA ASN A 360 13.31 45.13 7.66
C ASN A 360 14.74 45.51 7.25
N LEU A 361 15.39 44.70 6.40
CA LEU A 361 16.71 45.03 5.83
C LEU A 361 16.69 46.36 5.04
N CYS A 362 15.63 46.59 4.24
CA CYS A 362 15.48 47.85 3.52
C CYS A 362 15.30 49.04 4.49
N ALA A 363 14.60 48.88 5.61
CA ALA A 363 14.44 49.93 6.61
C ALA A 363 15.79 50.32 7.24
N ASP A 364 16.67 49.33 7.52
CA ASP A 364 17.99 49.56 8.09
C ASP A 364 18.96 50.31 7.13
N PHE A 365 18.73 50.22 5.82
CA PHE A 365 19.54 50.94 4.81
C PHE A 365 19.03 52.37 4.49
N THR A 366 17.78 52.68 4.87
CA THR A 366 17.18 54.00 4.57
C THR A 366 17.37 55.03 5.71
N HIS A 367 17.98 54.65 6.83
CA HIS A 367 18.25 55.51 7.99
C HIS A 367 19.75 55.82 8.19
N LYS A 368 20.55 55.82 7.13
CA LYS A 368 21.91 56.35 7.16
C LYS A 368 22.07 57.56 6.26
#